data_0e639390aa5d5f503a4322ce9d1edf6a
#
_entry.id   0e639390aa5d5f503a4322ce9d1edf6a
#
_cell.length_a   1.000
_cell.length_b   1.000
_cell.length_c   1.000
_cell.angle_alpha   90.00
_cell.angle_beta   90.00
_cell.angle_gamma   90.00
#
_symmetry.space_group_name_H-M   'P 1'
#
loop_
_entity.id
_entity.type
_entity.pdbx_description
1 polymer ?
#
loop_
_entity_poly.entity_id
_entity_poly.type
_entity_poly.pdbx_seq_one_letter_code
_entity_poly.pdbx_strand_id
1 'polypeptide(L)'
;DFAGELVSAEDALQLLLELQQVDNLQIEWPANHRPTRVSRASFGNFRFKINGRSDWFELNGELKVDDGQVLELQELLKLYDGHSRFIRLGEDRVLAITEDFRRRINDLRGFTDQKGGVSSFHISAIAAVESLFEDVQEIAFDRTWKEAQTRLKNAAEKKFEIPSTLTAELREYQREAYYWLSRMAYLGMGACLADDMGLGKTVEALALLLSRA
;
A
#
# COMPACT_ATOMS: atom_id res chain seq x y z
N ASP A 1 4.57 -6.17 -47.18
CA ASP A 1 4.46 -7.31 -46.26
C ASP A 1 5.59 -7.22 -45.23
N PHE A 2 5.25 -6.91 -44.00
CA PHE A 2 6.16 -7.03 -42.86
C PHE A 2 5.89 -8.36 -42.19
N ALA A 3 6.81 -9.30 -42.25
CA ALA A 3 6.81 -10.51 -41.45
C ALA A 3 7.82 -10.34 -40.32
N GLY A 4 7.38 -10.34 -39.10
CA GLY A 4 8.23 -10.29 -37.91
C GLY A 4 7.92 -11.46 -37.00
N GLU A 5 8.93 -12.02 -36.38
CA GLU A 5 8.80 -13.03 -35.34
C GLU A 5 8.93 -12.34 -33.97
N LEU A 6 7.95 -12.55 -33.10
CA LEU A 6 7.95 -12.00 -31.75
C LEU A 6 8.68 -12.94 -30.80
N VAL A 7 9.62 -12.43 -30.04
CA VAL A 7 10.55 -13.21 -29.20
C VAL A 7 9.86 -13.68 -27.92
N SER A 8 8.87 -12.93 -27.41
CA SER A 8 8.16 -13.28 -26.18
C SER A 8 6.66 -12.96 -26.25
N ALA A 9 5.89 -13.57 -25.34
CA ALA A 9 4.47 -13.25 -25.19
C ALA A 9 4.25 -11.79 -24.72
N GLU A 10 5.18 -11.22 -23.97
CA GLU A 10 5.11 -9.81 -23.55
C GLU A 10 5.31 -8.86 -24.72
N ASP A 11 6.24 -9.17 -25.65
CA ASP A 11 6.44 -8.37 -26.86
C ASP A 11 5.19 -8.41 -27.75
N ALA A 12 4.52 -9.56 -27.85
CA ALA A 12 3.27 -9.68 -28.58
C ALA A 12 2.15 -8.81 -27.97
N LEU A 13 2.02 -8.81 -26.65
CA LEU A 13 1.05 -7.98 -25.95
C LEU A 13 1.38 -6.49 -26.06
N GLN A 14 2.67 -6.15 -26.04
CA GLN A 14 3.11 -4.78 -26.26
C GLN A 14 2.77 -4.29 -27.66
N LEU A 15 3.06 -5.11 -28.67
CA LEU A 15 2.72 -4.77 -30.04
C LEU A 15 1.20 -4.60 -30.23
N LEU A 16 0.39 -5.49 -29.67
CA LEU A 16 -1.07 -5.35 -29.68
C LEU A 16 -1.53 -4.04 -29.03
N LEU A 17 -0.92 -3.66 -27.92
CA LEU A 17 -1.22 -2.42 -27.21
C LEU A 17 -0.90 -1.17 -28.07
N GLU A 18 0.17 -1.21 -28.84
CA GLU A 18 0.58 -0.14 -29.77
C GLU A 18 -0.33 -0.11 -31.01
N LEU A 19 -0.63 -1.27 -31.59
CA LEU A 19 -1.51 -1.37 -32.75
C LEU A 19 -2.93 -0.89 -32.48
N GLN A 20 -3.45 -1.08 -31.28
CA GLN A 20 -4.77 -0.56 -30.87
C GLN A 20 -4.86 0.98 -30.87
N GLN A 21 -3.72 1.70 -30.92
CA GLN A 21 -3.67 3.17 -30.98
C GLN A 21 -3.63 3.70 -32.42
N VAL A 22 -3.47 2.83 -33.40
CA VAL A 22 -3.38 3.23 -34.80
C VAL A 22 -4.79 3.32 -35.36
N ASP A 23 -5.19 4.51 -35.76
CA ASP A 23 -6.49 4.75 -36.40
C ASP A 23 -6.62 3.96 -37.70
N ASN A 24 -7.81 3.43 -37.93
CA ASN A 24 -8.16 2.66 -39.14
C ASN A 24 -7.36 1.36 -39.37
N LEU A 25 -6.74 0.80 -38.33
CA LEU A 25 -6.08 -0.50 -38.40
C LEU A 25 -7.11 -1.63 -38.14
N GLN A 26 -7.17 -2.58 -39.04
CA GLN A 26 -7.95 -3.80 -38.87
C GLN A 26 -7.00 -4.96 -38.58
N ILE A 27 -7.15 -5.60 -37.40
CA ILE A 27 -6.37 -6.77 -37.00
C ILE A 27 -7.17 -8.01 -37.35
N GLU A 28 -6.62 -8.85 -38.24
CA GLU A 28 -7.19 -10.15 -38.59
C GLU A 28 -6.57 -11.26 -37.72
N TRP A 29 -7.43 -12.04 -37.11
CA TRP A 29 -7.00 -13.13 -36.26
C TRP A 29 -7.18 -14.47 -36.98
N PRO A 30 -6.29 -15.47 -36.76
CA PRO A 30 -6.50 -16.80 -37.27
C PRO A 30 -7.84 -17.39 -36.80
N ALA A 31 -8.49 -18.19 -37.67
CA ALA A 31 -9.84 -18.74 -37.41
C ALA A 31 -10.00 -19.49 -36.06
N ASN A 32 -8.90 -20.02 -35.52
CA ASN A 32 -8.86 -20.78 -34.28
C ASN A 32 -8.36 -19.95 -33.06
N HIS A 33 -8.15 -18.65 -33.23
CA HIS A 33 -7.70 -17.77 -32.16
C HIS A 33 -8.79 -16.78 -31.77
N ARG A 34 -9.03 -16.63 -30.45
CA ARG A 34 -9.88 -15.56 -29.93
C ARG A 34 -9.10 -14.26 -29.94
N PRO A 35 -9.70 -13.13 -30.38
CA PRO A 35 -9.06 -11.83 -30.30
C PRO A 35 -8.67 -11.48 -28.87
N THR A 36 -7.39 -11.32 -28.59
CA THR A 36 -6.92 -10.85 -27.29
C THR A 36 -7.13 -9.34 -27.18
N ARG A 37 -7.86 -8.90 -26.17
CA ARG A 37 -8.05 -7.49 -25.85
C ARG A 37 -7.06 -7.08 -24.77
N VAL A 38 -6.29 -6.02 -25.05
CA VAL A 38 -5.37 -5.44 -24.09
C VAL A 38 -5.93 -4.10 -23.64
N SER A 39 -6.35 -4.03 -22.39
CA SER A 39 -6.84 -2.80 -21.76
C SER A 39 -5.73 -2.15 -20.95
N ARG A 40 -5.84 -0.84 -20.69
CA ARG A 40 -4.87 -0.09 -19.88
C ARG A 40 -5.49 0.34 -18.57
N ALA A 41 -4.65 0.41 -17.54
CA ALA A 41 -5.01 1.11 -16.32
C ALA A 41 -3.81 1.83 -15.71
N SER A 42 -4.10 2.96 -15.06
CA SER A 42 -3.17 3.65 -14.18
C SER A 42 -3.65 3.51 -12.74
N PHE A 43 -2.74 3.69 -11.78
CA PHE A 43 -3.09 3.60 -10.37
C PHE A 43 -4.11 4.66 -9.95
N GLY A 44 -4.08 5.84 -10.58
CA GLY A 44 -5.06 6.91 -10.37
C GLY A 44 -6.50 6.57 -10.79
N ASN A 45 -6.71 5.48 -11.57
CA ASN A 45 -8.04 5.00 -11.94
C ASN A 45 -8.73 4.18 -10.84
N PHE A 46 -8.06 3.95 -9.71
CA PHE A 46 -8.68 3.31 -8.56
C PHE A 46 -9.67 4.27 -7.87
N ARG A 47 -10.71 3.64 -7.33
CA ARG A 47 -11.56 4.19 -6.28
C ARG A 47 -11.31 3.39 -5.03
N PHE A 48 -10.85 4.04 -3.98
CA PHE A 48 -10.60 3.37 -2.72
C PHE A 48 -11.63 3.75 -1.66
N LYS A 49 -11.94 2.78 -0.81
CA LYS A 49 -12.72 2.98 0.41
C LYS A 49 -11.96 2.39 1.57
N ILE A 50 -11.67 3.21 2.57
CA ILE A 50 -10.94 2.85 3.78
C ILE A 50 -11.87 2.95 4.98
N ASN A 51 -12.05 1.83 5.69
CA ASN A 51 -12.87 1.73 6.87
C ASN A 51 -12.02 1.26 8.05
N GLY A 52 -12.03 2.02 9.14
CA GLY A 52 -11.26 1.69 10.34
C GLY A 52 -12.04 0.84 11.34
N ARG A 53 -11.33 -0.10 11.96
CA ARG A 53 -11.80 -0.84 13.11
C ARG A 53 -10.68 -0.89 14.15
N SER A 54 -10.78 -0.01 15.17
CA SER A 54 -9.72 0.20 16.14
C SER A 54 -8.41 0.68 15.47
N ASP A 55 -7.34 -0.07 15.55
CA ASP A 55 -6.03 0.26 14.96
C ASP A 55 -5.78 -0.43 13.61
N TRP A 56 -6.79 -1.09 13.05
CA TRP A 56 -6.75 -1.75 11.74
C TRP A 56 -7.69 -1.08 10.77
N PHE A 57 -7.28 -1.00 9.52
CA PHE A 57 -8.03 -0.40 8.42
C PHE A 57 -8.24 -1.41 7.32
N GLU A 58 -9.48 -1.58 6.89
CA GLU A 58 -9.84 -2.37 5.73
C GLU A 58 -9.76 -1.50 4.48
N LEU A 59 -9.05 -1.99 3.49
CA LEU A 59 -8.89 -1.35 2.19
C LEU A 59 -9.70 -2.10 1.14
N ASN A 60 -10.69 -1.44 0.59
CA ASN A 60 -11.43 -1.87 -0.57
C ASN A 60 -11.08 -0.97 -1.74
N GLY A 61 -10.92 -1.53 -2.92
CA GLY A 61 -10.55 -0.79 -4.11
C GLY A 61 -11.25 -1.34 -5.35
N GLU A 62 -11.71 -0.45 -6.20
CA GLU A 62 -12.28 -0.73 -7.51
C GLU A 62 -11.44 -0.04 -8.57
N LEU A 63 -10.83 -0.79 -9.47
CA LEU A 63 -10.08 -0.27 -10.60
C LEU A 63 -10.98 -0.14 -11.81
N LYS A 64 -11.16 1.07 -12.29
CA LYS A 64 -11.84 1.32 -13.56
C LYS A 64 -10.85 1.17 -14.71
N VAL A 65 -11.12 0.21 -15.57
CA VAL A 65 -10.32 -0.06 -16.78
C VAL A 65 -10.87 0.77 -17.96
N ASP A 66 -10.02 1.05 -18.94
CA ASP A 66 -10.37 1.92 -20.11
C ASP A 66 -11.52 1.35 -20.97
N ASP A 67 -11.75 0.04 -20.94
CA ASP A 67 -12.91 -0.60 -21.60
C ASP A 67 -14.23 -0.48 -20.83
N GLY A 68 -14.23 0.27 -19.71
CA GLY A 68 -15.39 0.49 -18.86
C GLY A 68 -15.66 -0.61 -17.83
N GLN A 69 -14.81 -1.62 -17.75
CA GLN A 69 -14.91 -2.66 -16.74
C GLN A 69 -14.37 -2.19 -15.39
N VAL A 70 -14.85 -2.82 -14.33
CA VAL A 70 -14.37 -2.60 -12.96
C VAL A 70 -13.76 -3.89 -12.45
N LEU A 71 -12.55 -3.80 -11.93
CA LEU A 71 -11.82 -4.92 -11.33
C LEU A 71 -11.62 -4.62 -9.84
N GLU A 72 -12.04 -5.55 -9.00
CA GLU A 72 -11.83 -5.45 -7.55
C GLU A 72 -10.35 -5.58 -7.19
N LEU A 73 -9.88 -4.78 -6.23
CA LEU A 73 -8.49 -4.82 -5.74
C LEU A 73 -8.06 -6.23 -5.34
N GLN A 74 -8.91 -6.96 -4.62
CA GLN A 74 -8.62 -8.30 -4.15
C GLN A 74 -8.45 -9.30 -5.30
N GLU A 75 -9.23 -9.14 -6.36
CA GLU A 75 -9.10 -9.94 -7.57
C GLU A 75 -7.80 -9.63 -8.30
N LEU A 76 -7.49 -8.34 -8.47
CA LEU A 76 -6.24 -7.88 -9.05
C LEU A 76 -5.03 -8.43 -8.29
N LEU A 77 -5.04 -8.33 -6.95
CA LEU A 77 -3.95 -8.81 -6.11
C LEU A 77 -3.75 -10.34 -6.17
N LYS A 78 -4.80 -11.11 -6.47
CA LYS A 78 -4.71 -12.57 -6.70
C LYS A 78 -4.14 -12.89 -8.07
N LEU A 79 -4.52 -12.13 -9.10
CA LEU A 79 -4.10 -12.36 -10.48
C LEU A 79 -2.68 -11.86 -10.76
N TYR A 80 -2.22 -10.86 -10.01
CA TYR A 80 -0.93 -10.24 -10.22
C TYR A 80 0.21 -11.06 -9.57
N ASP A 81 1.16 -11.51 -10.40
CA ASP A 81 2.31 -12.32 -9.98
C ASP A 81 3.49 -11.53 -9.37
N GLY A 82 3.45 -10.20 -9.46
CA GLY A 82 4.48 -9.30 -8.95
C GLY A 82 5.58 -8.94 -9.97
N HIS A 83 5.59 -9.55 -11.15
CA HIS A 83 6.68 -9.43 -12.12
C HIS A 83 6.27 -8.81 -13.44
N SER A 84 5.24 -9.35 -14.09
CA SER A 84 4.81 -8.88 -15.40
C SER A 84 4.04 -7.57 -15.31
N ARG A 85 4.19 -6.73 -16.34
CA ARG A 85 3.33 -5.55 -16.56
C ARG A 85 1.99 -5.89 -17.23
N PHE A 86 1.79 -7.15 -17.60
CA PHE A 86 0.58 -7.66 -18.21
C PHE A 86 -0.10 -8.66 -17.29
N ILE A 87 -1.30 -8.34 -16.85
CA ILE A 87 -2.10 -9.17 -15.94
C ILE A 87 -3.21 -9.84 -16.74
N ARG A 88 -3.26 -11.15 -16.75
CA ARG A 88 -4.35 -11.90 -17.43
C ARG A 88 -5.61 -11.83 -16.59
N LEU A 89 -6.69 -11.27 -17.15
CA LEU A 89 -8.02 -11.20 -16.53
C LEU A 89 -8.95 -12.32 -16.98
N GLY A 90 -8.50 -13.18 -17.91
CA GLY A 90 -9.25 -14.29 -18.48
C GLY A 90 -8.54 -14.88 -19.69
N GLU A 91 -9.27 -15.64 -20.51
CA GLU A 91 -8.71 -16.31 -21.69
C GLU A 91 -8.28 -15.33 -22.79
N ASP A 92 -9.06 -14.24 -22.97
CA ASP A 92 -8.95 -13.30 -24.08
C ASP A 92 -8.72 -11.85 -23.61
N ARG A 93 -8.51 -11.61 -22.31
CA ARG A 93 -8.35 -10.27 -21.74
C ARG A 93 -7.07 -10.14 -20.94
N VAL A 94 -6.37 -9.06 -21.21
CA VAL A 94 -5.12 -8.71 -20.53
C VAL A 94 -5.17 -7.24 -20.11
N LEU A 95 -4.75 -6.96 -18.90
CA LEU A 95 -4.58 -5.62 -18.37
C LEU A 95 -3.10 -5.22 -18.44
N ALA A 96 -2.79 -4.17 -19.16
CA ALA A 96 -1.48 -3.55 -19.18
C ALA A 96 -1.40 -2.47 -18.11
N ILE A 97 -0.42 -2.59 -17.22
CA ILE A 97 -0.17 -1.65 -16.12
C ILE A 97 1.15 -0.88 -16.35
N THR A 98 1.20 0.34 -15.82
CA THR A 98 2.43 1.15 -15.86
C THR A 98 3.44 0.65 -14.82
N GLU A 99 4.71 1.04 -14.97
CA GLU A 99 5.74 0.75 -13.97
C GLU A 99 5.42 1.36 -12.61
N ASP A 100 4.88 2.57 -12.59
CA ASP A 100 4.42 3.22 -11.37
C ASP A 100 3.28 2.44 -10.70
N PHE A 101 2.30 1.98 -11.48
CA PHE A 101 1.24 1.11 -10.97
C PHE A 101 1.81 -0.16 -10.34
N ARG A 102 2.75 -0.83 -11.04
CA ARG A 102 3.40 -2.05 -10.58
C ARG A 102 4.09 -1.84 -9.24
N ARG A 103 4.88 -0.76 -9.11
CA ARG A 103 5.55 -0.38 -7.87
C ARG A 103 4.55 -0.21 -6.74
N ARG A 104 3.51 0.61 -6.93
CA ARG A 104 2.50 0.90 -5.90
C ARG A 104 1.71 -0.32 -5.45
N ILE A 105 1.37 -1.23 -6.36
CA ILE A 105 0.71 -2.49 -5.99
C ILE A 105 1.63 -3.38 -5.16
N ASN A 106 2.92 -3.44 -5.49
CA ASN A 106 3.89 -4.19 -4.70
C ASN A 106 4.07 -3.58 -3.31
N ASP A 107 4.16 -2.26 -3.21
CA ASP A 107 4.23 -1.54 -1.93
C ASP A 107 2.95 -1.80 -1.11
N LEU A 108 1.79 -1.69 -1.73
CA LEU A 108 0.51 -1.97 -1.09
C LEU A 108 0.44 -3.41 -0.54
N ARG A 109 0.92 -4.40 -1.29
CA ARG A 109 1.03 -5.79 -0.82
C ARG A 109 1.96 -5.93 0.39
N GLY A 110 3.03 -5.13 0.44
CA GLY A 110 3.96 -5.09 1.56
C GLY A 110 3.36 -4.53 2.86
N PHE A 111 2.39 -3.62 2.76
CA PHE A 111 1.73 -2.99 3.91
C PHE A 111 0.43 -3.67 4.33
N THR A 112 -0.17 -4.47 3.45
CA THR A 112 -1.47 -5.08 3.70
C THR A 112 -1.35 -6.55 4.08
N ASP A 113 -2.13 -6.94 5.09
CA ASP A 113 -2.39 -8.34 5.43
C ASP A 113 -3.64 -8.79 4.68
N GLN A 114 -3.55 -9.95 4.03
CA GLN A 114 -4.66 -10.50 3.24
C GLN A 114 -5.25 -11.71 3.96
N LYS A 115 -6.31 -11.49 4.70
CA LYS A 115 -7.04 -12.54 5.41
C LYS A 115 -8.50 -12.58 4.98
N GLY A 116 -8.97 -13.76 4.60
CA GLY A 116 -10.39 -13.94 4.27
C GLY A 116 -10.89 -13.13 3.07
N GLY A 117 -10.00 -12.75 2.13
CA GLY A 117 -10.37 -11.96 0.96
C GLY A 117 -10.49 -10.45 1.22
N VAL A 118 -10.06 -9.98 2.39
CA VAL A 118 -10.01 -8.57 2.75
C VAL A 118 -8.56 -8.13 2.86
N SER A 119 -8.22 -6.99 2.25
CA SER A 119 -6.94 -6.33 2.45
C SER A 119 -7.05 -5.40 3.65
N SER A 120 -6.18 -5.57 4.63
CA SER A 120 -6.17 -4.73 5.83
C SER A 120 -4.76 -4.31 6.19
N PHE A 121 -4.61 -3.16 6.84
CA PHE A 121 -3.34 -2.66 7.31
C PHE A 121 -3.47 -2.01 8.70
N HIS A 122 -2.38 -1.98 9.43
CA HIS A 122 -2.32 -1.40 10.76
C HIS A 122 -2.11 0.12 10.70
N ILE A 123 -2.54 0.84 11.74
CA ILE A 123 -2.40 2.31 11.87
C ILE A 123 -0.96 2.81 11.62
N SER A 124 0.06 2.01 11.92
CA SER A 124 1.46 2.37 11.67
C SER A 124 1.81 2.56 10.19
N ALA A 125 1.01 2.00 9.28
CA ALA A 125 1.21 2.11 7.85
C ALA A 125 0.45 3.30 7.23
N ILE A 126 -0.31 4.10 7.99
CA ILE A 126 -1.11 5.22 7.45
C ILE A 126 -0.28 6.14 6.58
N ALA A 127 0.88 6.61 7.05
CA ALA A 127 1.71 7.54 6.29
C ALA A 127 2.22 6.95 4.97
N ALA A 128 2.58 5.66 4.97
CA ALA A 128 3.01 4.96 3.76
C ALA A 128 1.83 4.76 2.78
N VAL A 129 0.66 4.41 3.29
CA VAL A 129 -0.56 4.26 2.49
C VAL A 129 -1.00 5.60 1.90
N GLU A 130 -0.93 6.70 2.65
CA GLU A 130 -1.23 8.05 2.14
C GLU A 130 -0.34 8.44 0.96
N SER A 131 0.96 8.17 1.05
CA SER A 131 1.89 8.48 -0.04
C SER A 131 1.62 7.67 -1.32
N LEU A 132 1.04 6.49 -1.20
CA LEU A 132 0.63 5.69 -2.36
C LEU A 132 -0.58 6.28 -3.10
N PHE A 133 -1.37 7.10 -2.42
CA PHE A 133 -2.66 7.58 -2.92
C PHE A 133 -2.65 9.06 -3.36
N GLU A 134 -1.49 9.71 -3.43
CA GLU A 134 -1.37 11.15 -3.71
C GLU A 134 -2.11 11.61 -4.99
N ASP A 135 -2.14 10.77 -6.03
CA ASP A 135 -2.77 11.06 -7.32
C ASP A 135 -4.10 10.30 -7.55
N VAL A 136 -4.57 9.57 -6.55
CA VAL A 136 -5.86 8.88 -6.63
C VAL A 136 -7.00 9.89 -6.40
N GLN A 137 -7.89 10.00 -7.36
CA GLN A 137 -8.93 11.03 -7.35
C GLN A 137 -10.10 10.71 -6.42
N GLU A 138 -10.43 9.44 -6.26
CA GLU A 138 -11.60 9.01 -5.50
C GLU A 138 -11.19 8.12 -4.33
N ILE A 139 -11.11 8.71 -3.13
CA ILE A 139 -10.85 7.97 -1.89
C ILE A 139 -11.90 8.36 -0.85
N ALA A 140 -12.64 7.40 -0.36
CA ALA A 140 -13.57 7.57 0.74
C ALA A 140 -12.95 7.10 2.05
N PHE A 141 -12.84 8.00 3.01
CA PHE A 141 -12.34 7.73 4.34
C PHE A 141 -13.48 7.79 5.35
N ASP A 142 -13.51 6.85 6.28
CA ASP A 142 -14.43 6.90 7.40
C ASP A 142 -13.96 7.86 8.52
N ARG A 143 -14.74 7.95 9.59
CA ARG A 143 -14.42 8.80 10.75
C ARG A 143 -13.18 8.28 11.48
N THR A 144 -13.01 6.97 11.59
CA THR A 144 -11.89 6.33 12.31
C THR A 144 -10.55 6.69 11.67
N TRP A 145 -10.49 6.76 10.33
CA TRP A 145 -9.31 7.22 9.61
C TRP A 145 -8.90 8.64 10.00
N LYS A 146 -9.85 9.58 9.99
CA LYS A 146 -9.59 10.99 10.34
C LYS A 146 -9.12 11.14 11.78
N GLU A 147 -9.69 10.36 12.70
CA GLU A 147 -9.28 10.32 14.10
C GLU A 147 -7.86 9.77 14.24
N ALA A 148 -7.49 8.72 13.49
CA ALA A 148 -6.16 8.15 13.48
C ALA A 148 -5.10 9.12 12.91
N GLN A 149 -5.39 9.80 11.80
CA GLN A 149 -4.53 10.85 11.27
C GLN A 149 -4.28 11.97 12.29
N THR A 150 -5.34 12.45 12.94
CA THR A 150 -5.24 13.48 13.99
C THR A 150 -4.41 12.98 15.16
N ARG A 151 -4.60 11.73 15.60
CA ARG A 151 -3.81 11.11 16.67
C ARG A 151 -2.32 11.01 16.30
N LEU A 152 -2.00 10.60 15.07
CA LEU A 152 -0.63 10.56 14.57
C LEU A 152 0.03 11.94 14.53
N LYS A 153 -0.68 12.95 14.02
CA LYS A 153 -0.20 14.32 13.98
C LYS A 153 0.05 14.86 15.39
N ASN A 154 -0.90 14.70 16.28
CA ASN A 154 -0.77 15.13 17.68
C ASN A 154 0.40 14.42 18.39
N ALA A 155 0.64 13.12 18.10
CA ALA A 155 1.76 12.40 18.66
C ALA A 155 3.13 12.92 18.19
N ALA A 156 3.21 13.42 16.96
CA ALA A 156 4.44 14.03 16.43
C ALA A 156 4.76 15.38 17.09
N GLU A 157 3.72 16.18 17.39
CA GLU A 157 3.86 17.51 17.98
C GLU A 157 3.95 17.50 19.50
N LYS A 158 3.46 16.41 20.14
CA LYS A 158 3.39 16.32 21.61
C LYS A 158 4.77 16.23 22.24
N LYS A 159 5.02 17.12 23.19
CA LYS A 159 6.19 17.05 24.06
C LYS A 159 5.89 16.13 25.24
N PHE A 160 6.80 15.21 25.47
CA PHE A 160 6.74 14.29 26.62
C PHE A 160 7.79 14.74 27.64
N GLU A 161 7.42 14.78 28.91
CA GLU A 161 8.32 15.15 30.00
C GLU A 161 8.79 13.90 30.73
N ILE A 162 10.06 13.88 31.14
CA ILE A 162 10.60 12.81 31.97
C ILE A 162 9.99 12.96 33.36
N PRO A 163 9.46 11.87 33.98
CA PRO A 163 8.85 11.96 35.28
C PRO A 163 9.82 12.48 36.33
N SER A 164 9.41 13.48 37.09
CA SER A 164 10.20 14.03 38.20
C SER A 164 10.45 13.06 39.33
N THR A 165 9.66 11.99 39.40
CA THR A 165 9.81 10.88 40.36
C THR A 165 10.89 9.88 39.97
N LEU A 166 11.42 9.97 38.75
CA LEU A 166 12.56 9.16 38.32
C LEU A 166 13.84 9.70 38.96
N THR A 167 14.44 8.93 39.84
CA THR A 167 15.70 9.30 40.53
C THR A 167 16.95 9.03 39.70
N ALA A 168 16.84 8.22 38.65
CA ALA A 168 17.95 7.91 37.74
C ALA A 168 18.12 9.04 36.71
N GLU A 169 19.36 9.43 36.44
CA GLU A 169 19.68 10.35 35.35
C GLU A 169 19.78 9.56 34.03
N LEU A 170 18.89 9.89 33.08
CA LEU A 170 18.91 9.29 31.75
C LEU A 170 20.00 9.91 30.88
N ARG A 171 20.82 9.08 30.22
CA ARG A 171 21.73 9.49 29.16
C ARG A 171 20.95 9.99 27.95
N GLU A 172 21.60 10.70 27.04
CA GLU A 172 20.94 11.31 25.89
C GLU A 172 20.16 10.30 25.04
N TYR A 173 20.79 9.18 24.65
CA TYR A 173 20.11 8.12 23.90
C TYR A 173 18.94 7.48 24.67
N GLN A 174 19.02 7.38 26.00
CA GLN A 174 17.92 6.88 26.83
C GLN A 174 16.75 7.85 26.90
N ARG A 175 17.02 9.16 26.85
CA ARG A 175 15.97 10.19 26.73
C ARG A 175 15.25 10.07 25.38
N GLU A 176 16.01 9.89 24.29
CA GLU A 176 15.45 9.67 22.96
C GLU A 176 14.57 8.44 22.93
N ALA A 177 15.06 7.29 23.47
CA ALA A 177 14.29 6.06 23.60
C ALA A 177 13.02 6.27 24.44
N TYR A 178 13.11 6.98 25.57
CA TYR A 178 11.96 7.33 26.41
C TYR A 178 10.91 8.15 25.62
N TYR A 179 11.33 9.18 24.88
CA TYR A 179 10.41 9.99 24.08
C TYR A 179 9.76 9.18 22.97
N TRP A 180 10.53 8.30 22.34
CA TRP A 180 9.98 7.37 21.33
C TRP A 180 8.96 6.41 21.94
N LEU A 181 9.29 5.75 23.06
CA LEU A 181 8.38 4.87 23.79
C LEU A 181 7.10 5.60 24.24
N SER A 182 7.24 6.83 24.73
CA SER A 182 6.11 7.66 25.18
C SER A 182 5.18 7.99 24.00
N ARG A 183 5.74 8.22 22.82
CA ARG A 183 5.00 8.45 21.58
C ARG A 183 4.27 7.19 21.14
N MET A 184 4.92 6.02 21.15
CA MET A 184 4.29 4.74 20.84
C MET A 184 3.14 4.44 21.81
N ALA A 185 3.36 4.65 23.10
CA ALA A 185 2.34 4.48 24.13
C ALA A 185 1.15 5.45 23.98
N TYR A 186 1.40 6.70 23.58
CA TYR A 186 0.35 7.68 23.26
C TYR A 186 -0.50 7.25 22.05
N LEU A 187 0.13 6.65 21.06
CA LEU A 187 -0.54 6.10 19.88
C LEU A 187 -1.29 4.79 20.17
N GLY A 188 -1.11 4.19 21.35
CA GLY A 188 -1.67 2.88 21.68
C GLY A 188 -0.92 1.73 20.99
N MET A 189 0.29 1.99 20.48
CA MET A 189 1.10 1.00 19.76
C MET A 189 2.06 0.29 20.71
N GLY A 190 2.32 -0.99 20.44
CA GLY A 190 3.42 -1.71 21.06
C GLY A 190 4.77 -1.22 20.56
N ALA A 191 5.81 -1.43 21.36
CA ALA A 191 7.18 -1.09 21.01
C ALA A 191 8.14 -2.21 21.44
N CYS A 192 9.26 -2.35 20.73
CA CYS A 192 10.33 -3.27 21.06
C CYS A 192 11.64 -2.50 21.23
N LEU A 193 12.26 -2.59 22.43
CA LEU A 193 13.60 -2.07 22.69
C LEU A 193 14.62 -3.14 22.33
N ALA A 194 15.23 -3.00 21.15
CA ALA A 194 16.19 -3.95 20.59
C ALA A 194 17.66 -3.51 20.70
N ASP A 195 17.95 -2.55 21.59
CA ASP A 195 19.32 -2.09 21.84
C ASP A 195 20.22 -3.18 22.40
N ASP A 196 21.55 -2.98 22.31
CA ASP A 196 22.53 -3.91 22.84
C ASP A 196 22.41 -4.14 24.36
N MET A 197 22.94 -5.25 24.81
CA MET A 197 22.97 -5.59 26.25
C MET A 197 23.80 -4.54 27.01
N GLY A 198 23.32 -4.15 28.21
CA GLY A 198 24.01 -3.19 29.06
C GLY A 198 23.69 -1.73 28.82
N LEU A 199 22.93 -1.34 27.78
CA LEU A 199 22.56 0.04 27.50
C LEU A 199 21.45 0.62 28.39
N GLY A 200 20.92 -0.17 29.31
CA GLY A 200 19.98 0.32 30.33
C GLY A 200 18.52 0.36 29.91
N LYS A 201 18.08 -0.50 29.00
CA LYS A 201 16.67 -0.66 28.57
C LYS A 201 15.66 -0.72 29.73
N THR A 202 16.09 -1.31 30.86
CA THR A 202 15.26 -1.40 32.06
C THR A 202 14.91 -0.01 32.64
N VAL A 203 15.87 0.93 32.64
CA VAL A 203 15.62 2.29 33.14
C VAL A 203 14.69 3.04 32.20
N GLU A 204 14.81 2.87 30.90
CA GLU A 204 13.91 3.45 29.88
C GLU A 204 12.48 2.95 30.06
N ALA A 205 12.31 1.64 30.23
CA ALA A 205 11.01 1.05 30.48
C ALA A 205 10.40 1.50 31.81
N LEU A 206 11.20 1.61 32.88
CA LEU A 206 10.76 2.14 34.17
C LEU A 206 10.35 3.61 34.10
N ALA A 207 11.09 4.42 33.34
CA ALA A 207 10.74 5.83 33.10
C ALA A 207 9.37 5.95 32.41
N LEU A 208 9.10 5.09 31.40
CA LEU A 208 7.79 5.05 30.75
C LEU A 208 6.68 4.64 31.73
N LEU A 209 6.89 3.61 32.53
CA LEU A 209 5.90 3.16 33.52
C LEU A 209 5.59 4.25 34.53
N LEU A 210 6.61 4.93 35.06
CA LEU A 210 6.45 6.06 35.98
C LEU A 210 5.66 7.21 35.36
N SER A 211 5.83 7.48 34.07
CA SER A 211 5.08 8.55 33.38
C SER A 211 3.59 8.24 33.21
N ARG A 212 3.17 7.01 33.47
CA ARG A 212 1.80 6.53 33.30
C ARG A 212 1.11 6.17 34.63
N ALA A 213 1.85 6.18 35.72
CA ALA A 213 1.34 5.94 37.06
C ALA A 213 0.71 7.21 37.63
#